data_bb017a2b0d5027aa2e15a41ecaa80946
#
_entry.id   bb017a2b0d5027aa2e15a41ecaa80946
#
_cell.length_a   1.000
_cell.length_b   1.000
_cell.length_c   1.000
_cell.angle_alpha   90.00
_cell.angle_beta   90.00
_cell.angle_gamma   90.00
#
_symmetry.space_group_name_H-M   'P 1'
#
loop_
_entity.id
_entity.type
_entity.pdbx_description
1 polymer ?
#
loop_
_entity_poly.entity_id
_entity_poly.type
_entity_poly.pdbx_seq_one_letter_code
_entity_poly.pdbx_strand_id
1 'polypeptide(L)'
;MSVVVLDFGSQYTQLIVRRLRELHVLSVVLPGTADVDRILKEAPQAVVLSGSPHSATATDAPRPDDRLYDLGLPMLGICYSFHLLVERFGGHVIPTTRREYGRAELSTTAGALFEDLPAGAHVWMSHADSVESLPGGWRVTSSSSENPIVAAESADGRLVGVQFHPEVSHTLIGTAVLERFLDRAAVARDWTPEGMLDRISRETIEQVDGERVLLAVSGGVDSSTLALLLARCGIEHLGVFVDHGLLRSGERETVAASLRDVGVNLQVVDAQERFFAALRGIVDPEEKRRAIGREFVAVFEEVAQREGPFRLLAQGTLYPDVIESAGSESAANIKSHHNVGGLPEILQFDLVEPFRLLFKDEVRVVARGLGLPSDIRDRHPFPGPGLAIRVLGEVTPERVELAREADRIFVEGLRESGWYDRVWQALAILIPVRTVGVAGDERRYGDVVALRAVTSVDGMTADWARLPDELVDEISRRMTREVPEIGRVVYDVSSKPPATIEWE
;
A
#
# COMPACT_ATOMS: atom_id res chain seq x y z
N MET A 1 9.18 -14.93 13.61
CA MET A 1 10.43 -14.18 13.91
C MET A 1 10.50 -13.03 12.89
N SER A 2 11.07 -11.88 13.26
CA SER A 2 11.03 -10.69 12.41
C SER A 2 12.31 -9.86 12.55
N VAL A 3 12.49 -8.88 11.68
CA VAL A 3 13.39 -7.73 11.89
C VAL A 3 12.54 -6.53 12.26
N VAL A 4 12.81 -5.93 13.40
CA VAL A 4 12.16 -4.67 13.78
C VAL A 4 12.92 -3.50 13.16
N VAL A 5 12.20 -2.62 12.49
CA VAL A 5 12.72 -1.35 11.97
C VAL A 5 12.21 -0.22 12.85
N LEU A 6 13.12 0.47 13.54
CA LEU A 6 12.78 1.64 14.36
C LEU A 6 12.79 2.89 13.49
N ASP A 7 11.65 3.58 13.42
CA ASP A 7 11.46 4.77 12.61
C ASP A 7 11.71 6.06 13.41
N PHE A 8 12.76 6.78 13.04
CA PHE A 8 13.11 8.10 13.58
C PHE A 8 12.63 9.26 12.70
N GLY A 9 11.62 9.03 11.85
CA GLY A 9 11.05 10.04 10.96
C GLY A 9 11.76 10.15 9.60
N SER A 10 12.47 9.11 9.17
CA SER A 10 13.10 9.07 7.86
C SER A 10 12.05 8.88 6.75
N GLN A 11 12.15 9.68 5.69
CA GLN A 11 11.38 9.47 4.47
C GLN A 11 11.67 8.12 3.79
N TYR A 12 12.74 7.43 4.18
CA TYR A 12 13.17 6.16 3.59
C TYR A 12 12.84 4.92 4.44
N THR A 13 12.20 5.07 5.60
CA THR A 13 11.89 3.93 6.49
C THR A 13 11.11 2.83 5.76
N GLN A 14 10.12 3.20 4.94
CA GLN A 14 9.33 2.24 4.16
C GLN A 14 10.17 1.49 3.11
N LEU A 15 11.21 2.13 2.57
CA LEU A 15 12.14 1.48 1.64
C LEU A 15 13.00 0.43 2.37
N ILE A 16 13.42 0.69 3.62
CA ILE A 16 14.12 -0.31 4.43
C ILE A 16 13.25 -1.56 4.56
N VAL A 17 12.00 -1.40 4.98
CA VAL A 17 11.04 -2.51 5.11
C VAL A 17 10.90 -3.29 3.82
N ARG A 18 10.69 -2.60 2.69
CA ARG A 18 10.55 -3.24 1.39
C ARG A 18 11.80 -4.04 1.00
N ARG A 19 13.00 -3.48 1.17
CA ARG A 19 14.25 -4.19 0.86
C ARG A 19 14.41 -5.46 1.71
N LEU A 20 14.07 -5.41 3.00
CA LEU A 20 14.09 -6.58 3.86
C LEU A 20 13.10 -7.66 3.40
N ARG A 21 11.89 -7.25 2.96
CA ARG A 21 10.88 -8.16 2.42
C ARG A 21 11.27 -8.78 1.08
N GLU A 22 11.89 -8.02 0.20
CA GLU A 22 12.49 -8.51 -1.04
C GLU A 22 13.59 -9.57 -0.79
N LEU A 23 14.25 -9.48 0.39
CA LEU A 23 15.20 -10.47 0.88
C LEU A 23 14.53 -11.61 1.69
N HIS A 24 13.23 -11.78 1.57
CA HIS A 24 12.44 -12.83 2.23
C HIS A 24 12.44 -12.76 3.77
N VAL A 25 12.53 -11.56 4.32
CA VAL A 25 12.51 -11.34 5.77
C VAL A 25 11.27 -10.54 6.19
N LEU A 26 10.48 -11.10 7.12
CA LEU A 26 9.42 -10.32 7.74
C LEU A 26 10.02 -9.14 8.49
N SER A 27 9.56 -7.94 8.18
CA SER A 27 9.98 -6.70 8.84
C SER A 27 8.79 -5.90 9.34
N VAL A 28 8.90 -5.35 10.54
CA VAL A 28 7.83 -4.59 11.23
C VAL A 28 8.38 -3.23 11.63
N VAL A 29 7.64 -2.15 11.33
CA VAL A 29 8.00 -0.79 11.75
C VAL A 29 7.42 -0.49 13.12
N LEU A 30 8.25 0.04 14.00
CA LEU A 30 7.84 0.64 15.27
C LEU A 30 8.39 2.07 15.36
N PRO A 31 7.73 2.96 16.13
CA PRO A 31 8.31 4.27 16.41
C PRO A 31 9.73 4.15 16.99
N GLY A 32 10.63 5.03 16.61
CA GLY A 32 12.01 5.04 17.09
C GLY A 32 12.14 5.14 18.60
N THR A 33 11.11 5.68 19.27
CA THR A 33 10.99 5.82 20.72
C THR A 33 10.17 4.71 21.39
N ALA A 34 9.86 3.62 20.66
CA ALA A 34 9.12 2.50 21.22
C ALA A 34 9.88 1.89 22.41
N ASP A 35 9.15 1.54 23.49
CA ASP A 35 9.74 0.84 24.62
C ASP A 35 10.17 -0.59 24.23
N VAL A 36 11.13 -1.11 24.98
CA VAL A 36 11.71 -2.44 24.72
C VAL A 36 10.66 -3.56 24.81
N ASP A 37 9.68 -3.44 25.71
CA ASP A 37 8.67 -4.48 25.87
C ASP A 37 7.79 -4.60 24.61
N ARG A 38 7.53 -3.47 23.94
CA ARG A 38 6.83 -3.46 22.64
C ARG A 38 7.70 -4.08 21.54
N ILE A 39 9.00 -3.78 21.52
CA ILE A 39 9.95 -4.38 20.56
C ILE A 39 10.01 -5.90 20.73
N LEU A 40 10.10 -6.38 21.96
CA LEU A 40 10.19 -7.82 22.27
C LEU A 40 8.93 -8.60 21.89
N LYS A 41 7.75 -7.98 21.88
CA LYS A 41 6.51 -8.61 21.39
C LYS A 41 6.59 -9.07 19.93
N GLU A 42 7.41 -8.40 19.11
CA GLU A 42 7.63 -8.77 17.72
C GLU A 42 8.63 -9.94 17.57
N ALA A 43 9.19 -10.46 18.68
CA ALA A 43 10.19 -11.53 18.70
C ALA A 43 11.34 -11.30 17.68
N PRO A 44 12.05 -10.14 17.76
CA PRO A 44 13.04 -9.73 16.77
C PRO A 44 14.28 -10.63 16.80
N GLN A 45 14.79 -10.98 15.62
CA GLN A 45 16.10 -11.59 15.44
C GLN A 45 17.21 -10.55 15.23
N ALA A 46 16.83 -9.37 14.70
CA ALA A 46 17.71 -8.21 14.53
C ALA A 46 16.90 -6.92 14.54
N VAL A 47 17.56 -5.79 14.73
CA VAL A 47 16.95 -4.46 14.69
C VAL A 47 17.67 -3.59 13.66
N VAL A 48 16.90 -2.91 12.81
CA VAL A 48 17.40 -1.86 11.92
C VAL A 48 16.90 -0.52 12.44
N LEU A 49 17.82 0.41 12.63
CA LEU A 49 17.53 1.76 13.09
C LEU A 49 17.59 2.70 11.88
N SER A 50 16.51 3.38 11.56
CA SER A 50 16.40 4.23 10.37
C SER A 50 17.21 5.52 10.47
N GLY A 51 17.31 6.26 9.39
CA GLY A 51 17.74 7.65 9.38
C GLY A 51 16.74 8.58 10.09
N SER A 52 17.10 9.85 10.20
CA SER A 52 16.25 10.92 10.75
C SER A 52 16.58 12.26 10.07
N PRO A 53 15.64 13.21 9.99
CA PRO A 53 15.94 14.59 9.64
C PRO A 53 16.64 15.38 10.76
N HIS A 54 16.70 14.81 11.99
CA HIS A 54 17.33 15.44 13.14
C HIS A 54 18.87 15.23 13.13
N SER A 55 19.59 16.13 13.82
CA SER A 55 20.99 15.89 14.18
C SER A 55 21.05 15.01 15.45
N ALA A 56 21.94 14.04 15.47
CA ALA A 56 22.14 13.19 16.65
C ALA A 56 22.66 13.98 17.85
N THR A 57 23.36 15.10 17.61
CA THR A 57 23.90 15.99 18.65
C THR A 57 22.86 16.96 19.22
N ALA A 58 21.64 17.02 18.66
CA ALA A 58 20.59 17.89 19.18
C ALA A 58 19.98 17.31 20.47
N THR A 59 19.63 18.20 21.38
CA THR A 59 19.09 17.82 22.71
C THR A 59 17.70 17.19 22.65
N ASP A 60 16.94 17.53 21.64
CA ASP A 60 15.58 17.05 21.34
C ASP A 60 15.55 15.92 20.30
N ALA A 61 16.71 15.39 19.93
CA ALA A 61 16.84 14.31 18.99
C ALA A 61 16.12 13.03 19.50
N PRO A 62 15.27 12.39 18.69
CA PRO A 62 14.58 11.17 19.11
C PRO A 62 15.57 10.03 19.33
N ARG A 63 15.53 9.40 20.49
CA ARG A 63 16.42 8.29 20.87
C ARG A 63 15.62 7.05 21.18
N PRO A 64 16.14 5.84 20.93
CA PRO A 64 15.49 4.60 21.35
C PRO A 64 15.60 4.43 22.86
N ASP A 65 14.79 3.52 23.42
CA ASP A 65 14.92 3.08 24.81
C ASP A 65 16.32 2.50 25.04
N ASP A 66 17.02 3.00 26.06
CA ASP A 66 18.41 2.59 26.37
C ASP A 66 18.55 1.08 26.62
N ARG A 67 17.51 0.43 27.11
CA ARG A 67 17.47 -1.03 27.34
C ARG A 67 17.60 -1.84 26.03
N LEU A 68 17.30 -1.22 24.88
CA LEU A 68 17.46 -1.87 23.57
C LEU A 68 18.89 -2.37 23.36
N TYR A 69 19.88 -1.57 23.75
CA TYR A 69 21.29 -1.88 23.54
C TYR A 69 21.79 -3.06 24.39
N ASP A 70 21.07 -3.38 25.47
CA ASP A 70 21.40 -4.47 26.41
C ASP A 70 20.77 -5.81 25.99
N LEU A 71 19.87 -5.82 24.98
CA LEU A 71 19.19 -7.04 24.53
C LEU A 71 20.11 -8.07 23.83
N GLY A 72 21.33 -7.68 23.48
CA GLY A 72 22.24 -8.57 22.77
C GLY A 72 21.86 -8.84 21.30
N LEU A 73 20.88 -8.13 20.75
CA LEU A 73 20.44 -8.30 19.35
C LEU A 73 21.43 -7.67 18.35
N PRO A 74 21.63 -8.28 17.18
CA PRO A 74 22.29 -7.60 16.06
C PRO A 74 21.56 -6.32 15.66
N MET A 75 22.31 -5.22 15.45
CA MET A 75 21.74 -3.93 15.09
C MET A 75 22.48 -3.30 13.90
N LEU A 76 21.70 -2.74 12.96
CA LEU A 76 22.19 -1.92 11.86
C LEU A 76 21.67 -0.49 12.03
N GLY A 77 22.57 0.47 12.30
CA GLY A 77 22.26 1.90 12.30
C GLY A 77 22.52 2.54 10.94
N ILE A 78 21.51 3.20 10.37
CA ILE A 78 21.58 3.88 9.08
C ILE A 78 21.62 5.38 9.30
N CYS A 79 22.64 6.07 8.75
CA CYS A 79 22.80 7.52 8.75
C CYS A 79 22.72 8.09 10.18
N TYR A 80 21.65 8.77 10.53
CA TYR A 80 21.38 9.28 11.89
C TYR A 80 21.61 8.24 12.99
N SER A 81 21.09 7.04 12.81
CA SER A 81 21.17 5.99 13.81
C SER A 81 22.57 5.37 13.92
N PHE A 82 23.41 5.47 12.90
CA PHE A 82 24.84 5.19 13.04
C PHE A 82 25.47 6.14 14.05
N HIS A 83 25.14 7.42 13.99
CA HIS A 83 25.62 8.41 14.95
C HIS A 83 25.13 8.09 16.39
N LEU A 84 23.86 7.69 16.55
CA LEU A 84 23.33 7.28 17.86
C LEU A 84 24.11 6.09 18.44
N LEU A 85 24.44 5.08 17.64
CA LEU A 85 25.25 3.94 18.07
C LEU A 85 26.64 4.41 18.50
N VAL A 86 27.30 5.27 17.72
CA VAL A 86 28.62 5.78 18.04
C VAL A 86 28.62 6.54 19.37
N GLU A 87 27.69 7.49 19.56
CA GLU A 87 27.59 8.26 20.81
C GLU A 87 27.29 7.37 22.02
N ARG A 88 26.35 6.42 21.87
CA ARG A 88 25.93 5.54 22.96
C ARG A 88 27.06 4.70 23.53
N PHE A 89 28.01 4.29 22.68
CA PHE A 89 29.14 3.45 23.08
C PHE A 89 30.44 4.23 23.33
N GLY A 90 30.38 5.58 23.39
CA GLY A 90 31.49 6.44 23.81
C GLY A 90 32.40 6.95 22.68
N GLY A 91 31.96 6.88 21.43
CA GLY A 91 32.55 7.61 20.33
C GLY A 91 32.08 9.06 20.27
N HIS A 92 32.47 9.80 19.25
CA HIS A 92 32.15 11.21 19.13
C HIS A 92 31.65 11.58 17.73
N VAL A 93 30.55 12.33 17.68
CA VAL A 93 29.90 12.83 16.46
C VAL A 93 29.96 14.36 16.47
N ILE A 94 30.28 14.94 15.34
CA ILE A 94 30.37 16.40 15.19
C ILE A 94 29.51 16.88 14.03
N PRO A 95 28.92 18.08 14.13
CA PRO A 95 28.37 18.76 13.00
C PRO A 95 29.47 19.07 11.99
N THR A 96 29.28 18.70 10.72
CA THR A 96 30.28 19.01 9.69
C THR A 96 29.85 20.18 8.82
N THR A 97 30.81 21.00 8.41
CA THR A 97 30.63 22.04 7.39
C THR A 97 30.58 21.44 5.99
N ARG A 98 31.11 20.24 5.81
CA ARG A 98 31.10 19.47 4.57
C ARG A 98 29.90 18.53 4.57
N ARG A 99 28.73 19.08 4.25
CA ARG A 99 27.50 18.29 4.10
C ARG A 99 27.60 17.42 2.87
N GLU A 100 27.33 16.12 3.00
CA GLU A 100 27.30 15.20 1.87
C GLU A 100 25.86 14.87 1.48
N TYR A 101 25.47 15.30 0.29
CA TYR A 101 24.17 14.99 -0.30
C TYR A 101 24.36 14.43 -1.70
N GLY A 102 23.71 13.31 -1.97
CA GLY A 102 23.73 12.67 -3.27
C GLY A 102 24.76 11.55 -3.38
N ARG A 103 25.30 11.36 -4.56
CA ARG A 103 26.18 10.24 -4.92
C ARG A 103 27.59 10.45 -4.36
N ALA A 104 28.07 9.46 -3.63
CA ALA A 104 29.46 9.37 -3.16
C ALA A 104 30.07 8.03 -3.58
N GLU A 105 31.42 7.97 -3.63
CA GLU A 105 32.16 6.77 -3.96
C GLU A 105 32.93 6.28 -2.74
N LEU A 106 32.83 4.97 -2.44
CA LEU A 106 33.56 4.36 -1.33
C LEU A 106 35.02 4.14 -1.73
N SER A 107 35.93 4.73 -0.97
CA SER A 107 37.38 4.61 -1.20
C SER A 107 37.97 3.30 -0.64
N THR A 108 37.43 2.86 0.51
CA THR A 108 37.82 1.59 1.13
C THR A 108 36.60 0.79 1.51
N THR A 109 36.71 -0.52 1.41
CA THR A 109 35.71 -1.48 1.85
C THR A 109 36.42 -2.62 2.57
N ALA A 110 36.02 -2.88 3.81
CA ALA A 110 36.58 -3.93 4.65
C ALA A 110 35.49 -4.51 5.58
N GLY A 111 35.79 -5.64 6.19
CA GLY A 111 34.84 -6.29 7.10
C GLY A 111 33.71 -7.04 6.36
N ALA A 112 32.96 -7.79 7.14
CA ALA A 112 32.02 -8.79 6.58
C ALA A 112 30.87 -8.18 5.76
N LEU A 113 30.44 -6.93 6.05
CA LEU A 113 29.39 -6.26 5.27
C LEU A 113 29.82 -5.90 3.85
N PHE A 114 31.12 -5.74 3.62
CA PHE A 114 31.68 -5.27 2.34
C PHE A 114 32.52 -6.32 1.64
N GLU A 115 32.56 -7.54 2.15
CA GLU A 115 33.29 -8.65 1.54
C GLU A 115 32.83 -8.87 0.10
N ASP A 116 33.77 -9.01 -0.83
CA ASP A 116 33.51 -9.18 -2.27
C ASP A 116 32.72 -8.05 -2.95
N LEU A 117 32.53 -6.89 -2.30
CA LEU A 117 31.93 -5.75 -2.98
C LEU A 117 33.00 -4.99 -3.81
N PRO A 118 32.59 -4.45 -4.96
CA PRO A 118 33.52 -3.76 -5.83
C PRO A 118 34.11 -2.51 -5.15
N ALA A 119 35.42 -2.31 -5.27
CA ALA A 119 36.04 -1.02 -4.93
C ALA A 119 35.45 0.08 -5.81
N GLY A 120 35.28 1.29 -5.25
CA GLY A 120 34.66 2.41 -5.97
C GLY A 120 33.14 2.30 -6.06
N ALA A 121 32.49 1.49 -5.22
CA ALA A 121 31.04 1.36 -5.22
C ALA A 121 30.37 2.70 -4.91
N HIS A 122 29.31 3.00 -5.66
CA HIS A 122 28.54 4.22 -5.47
C HIS A 122 27.42 4.00 -4.44
N VAL A 123 27.31 4.96 -3.51
CA VAL A 123 26.33 5.02 -2.45
C VAL A 123 25.64 6.38 -2.42
N TRP A 124 24.49 6.46 -1.76
CA TRP A 124 23.73 7.69 -1.59
C TRP A 124 23.89 8.23 -0.18
N MET A 125 24.43 9.44 -0.07
CA MET A 125 24.63 10.17 1.17
C MET A 125 23.53 11.21 1.37
N SER A 126 23.15 11.44 2.64
CA SER A 126 22.18 12.49 3.02
C SER A 126 22.39 12.88 4.48
N HIS A 127 23.50 13.56 4.80
CA HIS A 127 23.83 13.89 6.19
C HIS A 127 24.54 15.24 6.34
N ALA A 128 24.43 15.80 7.57
CA ALA A 128 25.07 17.04 7.97
C ALA A 128 26.00 16.85 9.19
N ASP A 129 25.97 15.68 9.84
CA ASP A 129 26.85 15.30 10.93
C ASP A 129 27.80 14.20 10.46
N SER A 130 28.96 14.07 11.11
CA SER A 130 29.94 13.03 10.81
C SER A 130 30.53 12.45 12.07
N VAL A 131 30.94 11.19 12.01
CA VAL A 131 31.67 10.52 13.09
C VAL A 131 33.09 11.04 13.11
N GLU A 132 33.50 11.66 14.23
CA GLU A 132 34.86 12.13 14.45
C GLU A 132 35.75 11.01 15.01
N SER A 133 35.23 10.25 15.97
CA SER A 133 35.95 9.11 16.55
C SER A 133 35.01 7.96 16.91
N LEU A 134 35.50 6.74 16.73
CA LEU A 134 34.77 5.52 17.07
C LEU A 134 34.88 5.17 18.54
N PRO A 135 33.90 4.43 19.08
CA PRO A 135 34.00 3.80 20.38
C PRO A 135 35.22 2.86 20.49
N GLY A 136 35.73 2.65 21.70
CA GLY A 136 36.83 1.71 21.93
C GLY A 136 36.49 0.30 21.43
N GLY A 137 37.40 -0.30 20.67
CA GLY A 137 37.23 -1.64 20.09
C GLY A 137 36.43 -1.71 18.78
N TRP A 138 35.85 -0.58 18.32
CA TRP A 138 35.23 -0.55 17.01
C TRP A 138 36.27 -0.38 15.91
N ARG A 139 35.92 -0.80 14.69
CA ARG A 139 36.79 -0.65 13.51
C ARG A 139 36.05 0.00 12.35
N VAL A 140 36.73 0.83 11.59
CA VAL A 140 36.26 1.39 10.34
C VAL A 140 36.17 0.27 9.32
N THR A 141 35.03 0.15 8.64
CA THR A 141 34.81 -0.83 7.56
C THR A 141 34.65 -0.19 6.19
N SER A 142 34.38 1.11 6.13
CA SER A 142 34.35 1.85 4.88
C SER A 142 34.66 3.34 5.07
N SER A 143 35.24 3.95 4.03
CA SER A 143 35.53 5.39 3.93
C SER A 143 35.19 5.93 2.55
N SER A 144 35.09 7.26 2.42
CA SER A 144 35.01 7.97 1.14
C SER A 144 36.17 8.99 1.06
N SER A 145 36.28 9.70 -0.06
CA SER A 145 37.27 10.79 -0.20
C SER A 145 37.04 11.95 0.78
N GLU A 146 35.77 12.17 1.18
CA GLU A 146 35.37 13.28 2.04
C GLU A 146 35.16 12.86 3.51
N ASN A 147 34.86 11.59 3.76
CA ASN A 147 34.55 11.07 5.09
C ASN A 147 35.40 9.82 5.40
N PRO A 148 36.28 9.87 6.40
CA PRO A 148 37.12 8.73 6.79
C PRO A 148 36.38 7.60 7.49
N ILE A 149 35.14 7.85 7.98
CA ILE A 149 34.32 6.87 8.70
C ILE A 149 32.92 6.85 8.10
N VAL A 150 32.76 6.13 7.00
CA VAL A 150 31.47 5.94 6.30
C VAL A 150 30.72 4.73 6.84
N ALA A 151 31.46 3.74 7.32
CA ALA A 151 30.86 2.59 8.01
C ALA A 151 31.83 2.06 9.08
N ALA A 152 31.26 1.51 10.13
CA ALA A 152 32.01 0.91 11.22
C ALA A 152 31.23 -0.24 11.87
N GLU A 153 31.96 -1.11 12.57
CA GLU A 153 31.36 -2.21 13.33
C GLU A 153 32.03 -2.39 14.69
N SER A 154 31.29 -2.89 15.67
CA SER A 154 31.79 -3.28 16.98
C SER A 154 32.75 -4.47 16.88
N ALA A 155 33.56 -4.69 17.92
CA ALA A 155 34.57 -5.75 17.94
C ALA A 155 33.97 -7.16 17.73
N ASP A 156 32.77 -7.40 18.29
CA ASP A 156 32.00 -8.64 18.12
C ASP A 156 31.20 -8.66 16.80
N GLY A 157 31.15 -7.52 16.10
CA GLY A 157 30.43 -7.34 14.85
C GLY A 157 28.91 -7.38 14.94
N ARG A 158 28.38 -7.34 16.15
CA ARG A 158 26.92 -7.32 16.40
C ARG A 158 26.29 -5.98 16.09
N LEU A 159 27.01 -4.89 16.37
CA LEU A 159 26.58 -3.54 16.09
C LEU A 159 27.30 -3.02 14.83
N VAL A 160 26.55 -2.57 13.88
CA VAL A 160 27.05 -2.07 12.60
C VAL A 160 26.39 -0.74 12.29
N GLY A 161 27.17 0.20 11.79
CA GLY A 161 26.65 1.48 11.32
C GLY A 161 27.15 1.82 9.93
N VAL A 162 26.25 2.38 9.13
CA VAL A 162 26.55 2.93 7.79
C VAL A 162 26.03 4.34 7.67
N GLN A 163 26.82 5.25 7.09
CA GLN A 163 26.46 6.65 6.91
C GLN A 163 25.53 6.86 5.72
N PHE A 164 25.67 6.04 4.70
CA PHE A 164 24.85 6.06 3.50
C PHE A 164 23.53 5.31 3.69
N HIS A 165 22.62 5.47 2.72
CA HIS A 165 21.31 4.82 2.68
C HIS A 165 21.36 3.57 1.80
N PRO A 166 21.45 2.35 2.36
CA PRO A 166 21.46 1.10 1.60
C PRO A 166 20.12 0.78 0.95
N GLU A 167 19.03 1.34 1.48
CA GLU A 167 17.66 1.07 1.05
C GLU A 167 17.28 1.75 -0.26
N VAL A 168 17.97 2.81 -0.67
CA VAL A 168 17.61 3.58 -1.87
C VAL A 168 18.22 3.00 -3.13
N SER A 169 17.53 3.13 -4.26
CA SER A 169 17.94 2.58 -5.57
C SER A 169 19.28 3.13 -6.09
N HIS A 170 19.68 4.33 -5.63
CA HIS A 170 20.95 4.96 -6.01
C HIS A 170 22.16 4.34 -5.31
N THR A 171 21.98 3.54 -4.25
CA THR A 171 23.05 2.77 -3.61
C THR A 171 23.11 1.39 -4.25
N LEU A 172 23.98 1.24 -5.25
CA LEU A 172 24.03 0.04 -6.08
C LEU A 172 24.35 -1.25 -5.30
N ILE A 173 25.11 -1.13 -4.21
CA ILE A 173 25.49 -2.24 -3.33
C ILE A 173 24.52 -2.44 -2.15
N GLY A 174 23.48 -1.62 -2.06
CA GLY A 174 22.63 -1.53 -0.86
C GLY A 174 21.95 -2.86 -0.50
N THR A 175 21.40 -3.55 -1.47
CA THR A 175 20.79 -4.87 -1.25
C THR A 175 21.81 -5.88 -0.71
N ALA A 176 23.03 -5.91 -1.26
CA ALA A 176 24.08 -6.82 -0.78
C ALA A 176 24.54 -6.50 0.65
N VAL A 177 24.60 -5.21 1.01
CA VAL A 177 24.92 -4.79 2.40
C VAL A 177 23.85 -5.26 3.38
N LEU A 178 22.57 -5.07 3.04
CA LEU A 178 21.45 -5.54 3.86
C LEU A 178 21.44 -7.09 3.95
N GLU A 179 21.65 -7.77 2.85
CA GLU A 179 21.71 -9.24 2.80
C GLU A 179 22.77 -9.79 3.73
N ARG A 180 24.00 -9.25 3.68
CA ARG A 180 25.10 -9.66 4.55
C ARG A 180 24.85 -9.36 6.03
N PHE A 181 24.22 -8.23 6.32
CA PHE A 181 23.79 -7.95 7.71
C PHE A 181 22.83 -9.03 8.20
N LEU A 182 21.83 -9.39 7.40
CA LEU A 182 20.85 -10.43 7.75
C LEU A 182 21.46 -11.81 7.89
N ASP A 183 22.39 -12.19 7.01
CA ASP A 183 23.11 -13.47 7.07
C ASP A 183 23.95 -13.56 8.32
N ARG A 184 24.66 -12.48 8.65
CA ARG A 184 25.48 -12.39 9.86
C ARG A 184 24.66 -12.43 11.14
N ALA A 185 23.47 -11.86 11.11
CA ALA A 185 22.50 -11.89 12.19
C ALA A 185 21.73 -13.23 12.23
N ALA A 186 22.00 -14.15 11.35
CA ALA A 186 21.31 -15.44 11.18
C ALA A 186 19.78 -15.29 11.12
N VAL A 187 19.31 -14.26 10.45
CA VAL A 187 17.89 -13.98 10.31
C VAL A 187 17.24 -14.98 9.36
N ALA A 188 16.12 -15.56 9.77
CA ALA A 188 15.37 -16.51 8.96
C ALA A 188 14.79 -15.83 7.68
N ARG A 189 14.91 -16.54 6.55
CA ARG A 189 14.42 -16.10 5.23
C ARG A 189 13.11 -16.83 4.89
N ASP A 190 12.12 -16.74 5.78
CA ASP A 190 10.87 -17.49 5.70
C ASP A 190 9.67 -16.67 5.18
N TRP A 191 9.90 -15.39 4.84
CA TRP A 191 8.88 -14.53 4.25
C TRP A 191 8.77 -14.76 2.73
N THR A 192 8.59 -16.03 2.34
CA THR A 192 8.32 -16.46 0.96
C THR A 192 6.81 -16.48 0.69
N PRO A 193 6.35 -16.62 -0.56
CA PRO A 193 4.93 -16.77 -0.87
C PRO A 193 4.24 -17.86 -0.05
N GLU A 194 4.87 -19.02 0.08
CA GLU A 194 4.37 -20.14 0.84
C GLU A 194 4.40 -19.86 2.34
N GLY A 195 5.50 -19.32 2.85
CA GLY A 195 5.67 -18.95 4.27
C GLY A 195 4.68 -17.86 4.72
N MET A 196 4.41 -16.87 3.85
CA MET A 196 3.36 -15.87 4.10
C MET A 196 1.99 -16.53 4.24
N LEU A 197 1.62 -17.38 3.28
CA LEU A 197 0.31 -18.04 3.27
C LEU A 197 0.14 -18.97 4.47
N ASP A 198 1.14 -19.79 4.80
CA ASP A 198 1.10 -20.70 5.95
C ASP A 198 0.96 -19.94 7.27
N ARG A 199 1.72 -18.86 7.43
CA ARG A 199 1.68 -18.03 8.62
C ARG A 199 0.31 -17.37 8.78
N ILE A 200 -0.18 -16.69 7.75
CA ILE A 200 -1.47 -15.98 7.78
C ILE A 200 -2.61 -16.96 8.03
N SER A 201 -2.60 -18.12 7.38
CA SER A 201 -3.60 -19.15 7.58
C SER A 201 -3.65 -19.63 9.03
N ARG A 202 -2.48 -19.97 9.62
CA ARG A 202 -2.38 -20.42 11.01
C ARG A 202 -2.84 -19.34 11.99
N GLU A 203 -2.32 -18.11 11.87
CA GLU A 203 -2.69 -16.99 12.76
C GLU A 203 -4.19 -16.67 12.66
N THR A 204 -4.78 -16.76 11.46
CA THR A 204 -6.22 -16.56 11.27
C THR A 204 -7.05 -17.65 11.95
N ILE A 205 -6.68 -18.92 11.81
CA ILE A 205 -7.35 -20.04 12.45
C ILE A 205 -7.29 -19.90 13.99
N GLU A 206 -6.11 -19.57 14.53
CA GLU A 206 -5.88 -19.37 15.96
C GLU A 206 -6.71 -18.18 16.50
N GLN A 207 -6.77 -17.06 15.75
CA GLN A 207 -7.54 -15.88 16.16
C GLN A 207 -9.04 -16.10 16.12
N VAL A 208 -9.53 -16.84 15.13
CA VAL A 208 -10.98 -17.11 14.95
C VAL A 208 -11.51 -18.12 15.96
N ASP A 209 -10.68 -19.08 16.38
CA ASP A 209 -10.98 -20.09 17.43
C ASP A 209 -12.35 -20.77 17.28
N GLY A 210 -12.71 -21.13 16.04
CA GLY A 210 -13.95 -21.82 15.72
C GLY A 210 -15.23 -20.95 15.68
N GLU A 211 -15.10 -19.65 15.90
CA GLU A 211 -16.22 -18.70 15.79
C GLU A 211 -16.59 -18.43 14.32
N ARG A 212 -17.84 -18.03 14.11
CA ARG A 212 -18.33 -17.62 12.79
C ARG A 212 -17.95 -16.19 12.46
N VAL A 213 -17.42 -15.97 11.24
CA VAL A 213 -16.88 -14.68 10.81
C VAL A 213 -17.79 -14.01 9.79
N LEU A 214 -18.06 -12.72 10.00
CA LEU A 214 -18.72 -11.85 9.01
C LEU A 214 -17.66 -11.05 8.24
N LEU A 215 -17.83 -10.83 6.94
CA LEU A 215 -16.94 -9.96 6.16
C LEU A 215 -17.69 -9.22 5.06
N ALA A 216 -17.28 -7.97 4.79
CA ALA A 216 -17.72 -7.22 3.64
C ALA A 216 -16.85 -7.57 2.43
N VAL A 217 -17.48 -7.96 1.33
CA VAL A 217 -16.82 -8.28 0.06
C VAL A 217 -17.13 -7.16 -0.93
N SER A 218 -16.13 -6.37 -1.30
CA SER A 218 -16.29 -5.27 -2.27
C SER A 218 -16.05 -5.71 -3.72
N GLY A 219 -15.66 -6.97 -3.95
CA GLY A 219 -15.20 -7.45 -5.26
C GLY A 219 -13.78 -7.02 -5.62
N GLY A 220 -13.11 -6.22 -4.78
CA GLY A 220 -11.69 -5.91 -4.91
C GLY A 220 -10.80 -7.09 -4.50
N VAL A 221 -9.53 -7.06 -4.93
CA VAL A 221 -8.57 -8.15 -4.67
C VAL A 221 -8.42 -8.46 -3.18
N ASP A 222 -8.37 -7.44 -2.31
CA ASP A 222 -8.09 -7.63 -0.89
C ASP A 222 -9.24 -8.36 -0.17
N SER A 223 -10.47 -7.85 -0.32
CA SER A 223 -11.67 -8.47 0.29
C SER A 223 -11.99 -9.86 -0.29
N SER A 224 -11.73 -10.05 -1.59
CA SER A 224 -11.93 -11.36 -2.24
C SER A 224 -10.86 -12.37 -1.82
N THR A 225 -9.60 -11.93 -1.64
CA THR A 225 -8.53 -12.76 -1.10
C THR A 225 -8.83 -13.17 0.35
N LEU A 226 -9.34 -12.24 1.15
CA LEU A 226 -9.75 -12.51 2.52
C LEU A 226 -10.88 -13.54 2.59
N ALA A 227 -11.90 -13.37 1.78
CA ALA A 227 -13.01 -14.32 1.70
C ALA A 227 -12.53 -15.74 1.32
N LEU A 228 -11.63 -15.80 0.33
CA LEU A 228 -11.05 -17.07 -0.12
C LEU A 228 -10.13 -17.69 0.94
N LEU A 229 -9.36 -16.88 1.69
CA LEU A 229 -8.55 -17.34 2.82
C LEU A 229 -9.41 -18.02 3.87
N LEU A 230 -10.50 -17.39 4.30
CA LEU A 230 -11.43 -17.97 5.28
C LEU A 230 -12.01 -19.30 4.78
N ALA A 231 -12.42 -19.36 3.52
CA ALA A 231 -12.94 -20.59 2.90
C ALA A 231 -11.88 -21.70 2.87
N ARG A 232 -10.63 -21.40 2.48
CA ARG A 232 -9.53 -22.38 2.42
C ARG A 232 -9.08 -22.86 3.79
N CYS A 233 -9.19 -22.02 4.81
CA CYS A 233 -8.92 -22.38 6.21
C CYS A 233 -10.07 -23.20 6.84
N GLY A 234 -11.17 -23.44 6.13
CA GLY A 234 -12.34 -24.13 6.66
C GLY A 234 -13.09 -23.34 7.74
N ILE A 235 -12.90 -22.01 7.80
CA ILE A 235 -13.54 -21.13 8.75
C ILE A 235 -14.97 -20.86 8.30
N GLU A 236 -15.96 -21.07 9.20
CA GLU A 236 -17.34 -20.71 8.92
C GLU A 236 -17.46 -19.19 8.79
N HIS A 237 -17.91 -18.73 7.63
CA HIS A 237 -17.99 -17.30 7.33
C HIS A 237 -19.22 -16.96 6.51
N LEU A 238 -19.61 -15.68 6.56
CA LEU A 238 -20.58 -15.08 5.65
C LEU A 238 -19.96 -13.84 4.99
N GLY A 239 -19.68 -13.94 3.69
CA GLY A 239 -19.32 -12.81 2.86
C GLY A 239 -20.56 -12.05 2.40
N VAL A 240 -20.60 -10.74 2.61
CA VAL A 240 -21.68 -9.86 2.17
C VAL A 240 -21.20 -8.99 1.03
N PHE A 241 -21.72 -9.22 -0.17
CA PHE A 241 -21.48 -8.41 -1.35
C PHE A 241 -22.69 -7.54 -1.63
N VAL A 242 -22.54 -6.22 -1.50
CA VAL A 242 -23.65 -5.26 -1.69
C VAL A 242 -23.64 -4.75 -3.12
N ASP A 243 -24.70 -5.05 -3.86
CA ASP A 243 -24.98 -4.40 -5.13
C ASP A 243 -25.66 -3.06 -4.87
N HIS A 244 -24.87 -2.00 -4.92
CA HIS A 244 -25.30 -0.62 -4.70
C HIS A 244 -25.68 0.12 -5.99
N GLY A 245 -25.75 -0.57 -7.14
CA GLY A 245 -26.06 0.02 -8.42
C GLY A 245 -24.96 0.87 -9.07
N LEU A 246 -23.80 1.03 -8.40
CA LEU A 246 -22.67 1.86 -8.83
C LEU A 246 -21.48 1.00 -9.31
N LEU A 247 -21.71 -0.31 -9.52
CA LEU A 247 -20.70 -1.26 -10.00
C LEU A 247 -20.47 -1.09 -11.51
N ARG A 248 -19.33 -1.62 -11.97
CA ARG A 248 -19.04 -1.76 -13.41
C ARG A 248 -19.99 -2.72 -14.08
N SER A 249 -20.02 -2.69 -15.41
CA SER A 249 -20.81 -3.62 -16.21
C SER A 249 -20.42 -5.08 -15.92
N GLY A 250 -21.41 -5.94 -15.61
CA GLY A 250 -21.22 -7.36 -15.33
C GLY A 250 -20.43 -7.70 -14.05
N GLU A 251 -20.05 -6.71 -13.23
CA GLU A 251 -19.22 -6.93 -12.06
C GLU A 251 -19.91 -7.76 -10.99
N ARG A 252 -21.20 -7.50 -10.72
CA ARG A 252 -22.01 -8.25 -9.77
C ARG A 252 -21.98 -9.75 -10.07
N GLU A 253 -22.28 -10.10 -11.31
CA GLU A 253 -22.38 -11.48 -11.75
C GLU A 253 -21.01 -12.17 -11.73
N THR A 254 -19.97 -11.49 -12.27
CA THR A 254 -18.61 -12.01 -12.35
C THR A 254 -18.07 -12.28 -10.95
N VAL A 255 -18.12 -11.31 -10.05
CA VAL A 255 -17.59 -11.45 -8.68
C VAL A 255 -18.34 -12.54 -7.92
N ALA A 256 -19.68 -12.54 -7.99
CA ALA A 256 -20.48 -13.52 -7.28
C ALA A 256 -20.24 -14.94 -7.78
N ALA A 257 -20.16 -15.17 -9.09
CA ALA A 257 -19.87 -16.46 -9.67
C ALA A 257 -18.47 -16.94 -9.30
N SER A 258 -17.44 -16.11 -9.59
CA SER A 258 -16.03 -16.47 -9.35
C SER A 258 -15.74 -16.82 -7.90
N LEU A 259 -16.33 -16.10 -6.93
CA LEU A 259 -16.10 -16.39 -5.51
C LEU A 259 -16.86 -17.63 -5.03
N ARG A 260 -18.08 -17.87 -5.52
CA ARG A 260 -18.83 -19.08 -5.19
C ARG A 260 -18.17 -20.34 -5.76
N ASP A 261 -17.63 -20.25 -6.97
CA ASP A 261 -16.95 -21.37 -7.65
C ASP A 261 -15.69 -21.82 -6.88
N VAL A 262 -15.04 -20.93 -6.16
CA VAL A 262 -13.88 -21.25 -5.30
C VAL A 262 -14.27 -21.57 -3.84
N GLY A 263 -15.56 -21.66 -3.52
CA GLY A 263 -16.07 -22.13 -2.23
C GLY A 263 -16.32 -21.05 -1.18
N VAL A 264 -16.38 -19.78 -1.56
CA VAL A 264 -16.75 -18.69 -0.65
C VAL A 264 -18.25 -18.70 -0.39
N ASN A 265 -18.65 -18.69 0.88
CA ASN A 265 -20.05 -18.49 1.27
C ASN A 265 -20.42 -17.02 1.10
N LEU A 266 -21.07 -16.66 -0.01
CA LEU A 266 -21.35 -15.30 -0.43
C LEU A 266 -22.84 -15.01 -0.55
N GLN A 267 -23.31 -14.03 0.20
CA GLN A 267 -24.62 -13.41 0.07
C GLN A 267 -24.53 -12.12 -0.74
N VAL A 268 -25.29 -12.04 -1.83
CA VAL A 268 -25.45 -10.82 -2.62
C VAL A 268 -26.69 -10.10 -2.13
N VAL A 269 -26.53 -8.83 -1.76
CA VAL A 269 -27.62 -7.96 -1.29
C VAL A 269 -27.89 -6.90 -2.34
N ASP A 270 -29.08 -6.89 -2.92
CA ASP A 270 -29.52 -5.83 -3.80
C ASP A 270 -29.99 -4.62 -2.96
N ALA A 271 -29.28 -3.52 -3.09
CA ALA A 271 -29.54 -2.27 -2.36
C ALA A 271 -29.55 -1.03 -3.28
N GLN A 272 -29.63 -1.24 -4.61
CA GLN A 272 -29.49 -0.18 -5.61
C GLN A 272 -30.41 1.01 -5.34
N GLU A 273 -31.70 0.76 -5.11
CA GLU A 273 -32.69 1.82 -4.85
C GLU A 273 -32.34 2.66 -3.62
N ARG A 274 -31.79 2.04 -2.57
CA ARG A 274 -31.39 2.72 -1.33
C ARG A 274 -30.23 3.67 -1.58
N PHE A 275 -29.20 3.21 -2.30
CA PHE A 275 -28.03 4.03 -2.61
C PHE A 275 -28.38 5.21 -3.52
N PHE A 276 -29.21 4.98 -4.54
CA PHE A 276 -29.68 6.09 -5.39
C PHE A 276 -30.56 7.07 -4.62
N ALA A 277 -31.39 6.60 -3.68
CA ALA A 277 -32.19 7.48 -2.83
C ALA A 277 -31.29 8.33 -1.90
N ALA A 278 -30.26 7.73 -1.31
CA ALA A 278 -29.30 8.42 -0.44
C ALA A 278 -28.44 9.45 -1.19
N LEU A 279 -28.19 9.25 -2.49
CA LEU A 279 -27.38 10.14 -3.32
C LEU A 279 -28.18 11.26 -3.98
N ARG A 280 -29.50 11.26 -3.91
CA ARG A 280 -30.37 12.24 -4.56
C ARG A 280 -30.04 13.66 -4.14
N GLY A 281 -29.74 14.54 -5.11
CA GLY A 281 -29.42 15.95 -4.90
C GLY A 281 -28.02 16.21 -4.33
N ILE A 282 -27.21 15.18 -4.07
CA ILE A 282 -25.83 15.34 -3.61
C ILE A 282 -24.91 15.54 -4.81
N VAL A 283 -24.13 16.61 -4.78
CA VAL A 283 -23.15 16.97 -5.82
C VAL A 283 -21.72 17.05 -5.31
N ASP A 284 -21.53 17.27 -4.01
CA ASP A 284 -20.22 17.34 -3.38
C ASP A 284 -19.59 15.94 -3.26
N PRO A 285 -18.36 15.74 -3.71
CA PRO A 285 -17.72 14.43 -3.71
C PRO A 285 -17.59 13.79 -2.32
N GLU A 286 -17.26 14.58 -1.30
CA GLU A 286 -17.12 14.07 0.07
C GLU A 286 -18.48 13.71 0.69
N GLU A 287 -19.52 14.46 0.37
CA GLU A 287 -20.88 14.11 0.79
C GLU A 287 -21.38 12.84 0.10
N LYS A 288 -21.04 12.62 -1.20
CA LYS A 288 -21.31 11.34 -1.90
C LYS A 288 -20.65 10.17 -1.17
N ARG A 289 -19.36 10.29 -0.85
CA ARG A 289 -18.63 9.25 -0.11
C ARG A 289 -19.25 8.94 1.25
N ARG A 290 -19.60 9.98 2.01
CA ARG A 290 -20.26 9.83 3.33
C ARG A 290 -21.64 9.19 3.23
N ALA A 291 -22.45 9.57 2.24
CA ALA A 291 -23.77 8.97 2.02
C ALA A 291 -23.65 7.48 1.67
N ILE A 292 -22.76 7.13 0.74
CA ILE A 292 -22.48 5.76 0.35
C ILE A 292 -21.97 4.95 1.55
N GLY A 293 -21.01 5.48 2.31
CA GLY A 293 -20.47 4.82 3.49
C GLY A 293 -21.54 4.51 4.54
N ARG A 294 -22.43 5.47 4.84
CA ARG A 294 -23.55 5.25 5.77
C ARG A 294 -24.49 4.15 5.31
N GLU A 295 -24.84 4.13 4.02
CA GLU A 295 -25.73 3.09 3.48
C GLU A 295 -25.06 1.70 3.50
N PHE A 296 -23.75 1.61 3.22
CA PHE A 296 -23.02 0.36 3.37
C PHE A 296 -23.09 -0.18 4.80
N VAL A 297 -22.84 0.68 5.79
CA VAL A 297 -22.93 0.32 7.21
C VAL A 297 -24.34 -0.18 7.53
N ALA A 298 -25.38 0.56 7.15
CA ALA A 298 -26.77 0.20 7.45
C ALA A 298 -27.17 -1.14 6.82
N VAL A 299 -26.84 -1.37 5.55
CA VAL A 299 -27.11 -2.65 4.88
C VAL A 299 -26.38 -3.80 5.55
N PHE A 300 -25.12 -3.58 5.93
CA PHE A 300 -24.30 -4.59 6.57
C PHE A 300 -24.82 -4.95 7.97
N GLU A 301 -25.25 -3.96 8.74
CA GLU A 301 -25.89 -4.15 10.06
C GLU A 301 -27.18 -4.99 9.96
N GLU A 302 -28.04 -4.67 9.00
CA GLU A 302 -29.28 -5.43 8.76
C GLU A 302 -28.99 -6.90 8.44
N VAL A 303 -27.96 -7.17 7.62
CA VAL A 303 -27.53 -8.53 7.31
C VAL A 303 -26.98 -9.22 8.57
N ALA A 304 -26.11 -8.54 9.32
CA ALA A 304 -25.52 -9.06 10.53
C ALA A 304 -26.58 -9.45 11.58
N GLN A 305 -27.60 -8.61 11.76
CA GLN A 305 -28.70 -8.87 12.69
C GLN A 305 -29.58 -10.03 12.23
N ARG A 306 -29.85 -10.16 10.93
CA ARG A 306 -30.70 -11.21 10.38
C ARG A 306 -30.02 -12.58 10.38
N GLU A 307 -28.74 -12.63 10.04
CA GLU A 307 -27.99 -13.88 9.85
C GLU A 307 -27.16 -14.29 11.08
N GLY A 308 -27.03 -13.37 12.07
CA GLY A 308 -26.21 -13.55 13.29
C GLY A 308 -26.71 -14.60 14.27
N PRO A 309 -26.06 -14.72 15.45
CA PRO A 309 -25.08 -13.77 15.96
C PRO A 309 -23.70 -13.92 15.33
N PHE A 310 -23.00 -12.80 15.17
CA PHE A 310 -21.58 -12.75 14.83
C PHE A 310 -20.84 -11.98 15.93
N ARG A 311 -19.66 -12.46 16.31
CA ARG A 311 -18.73 -11.77 17.21
C ARG A 311 -17.55 -11.18 16.44
N LEU A 312 -17.18 -11.82 15.33
CA LEU A 312 -15.99 -11.51 14.56
C LEU A 312 -16.34 -10.84 13.22
N LEU A 313 -15.62 -9.75 12.90
CA LEU A 313 -15.64 -9.09 11.61
C LEU A 313 -14.26 -9.16 10.97
N ALA A 314 -14.15 -9.78 9.79
CA ALA A 314 -12.92 -9.80 9.04
C ALA A 314 -12.80 -8.56 8.15
N GLN A 315 -11.63 -7.93 8.18
CA GLN A 315 -11.26 -6.77 7.36
C GLN A 315 -9.96 -6.99 6.61
N GLY A 316 -9.90 -6.50 5.37
CA GLY A 316 -8.71 -6.55 4.52
C GLY A 316 -7.75 -5.38 4.75
N THR A 317 -7.53 -4.96 6.00
CA THR A 317 -6.58 -3.93 6.39
C THR A 317 -5.17 -4.31 5.96
N LEU A 318 -4.46 -3.39 5.31
CA LEU A 318 -3.11 -3.58 4.82
C LEU A 318 -2.07 -2.90 5.72
N TYR A 319 -0.80 -3.28 5.56
CA TYR A 319 0.29 -2.73 6.36
C TYR A 319 0.46 -1.21 6.24
N PRO A 320 0.37 -0.57 5.05
CA PRO A 320 0.36 0.89 4.95
C PRO A 320 -0.74 1.56 5.78
N ASP A 321 -1.96 0.99 5.80
CA ASP A 321 -3.08 1.53 6.59
C ASP A 321 -2.77 1.52 8.11
N VAL A 322 -2.06 0.46 8.56
CA VAL A 322 -1.63 0.34 9.97
C VAL A 322 -0.60 1.40 10.34
N ILE A 323 0.38 1.65 9.45
CA ILE A 323 1.45 2.62 9.69
C ILE A 323 0.90 4.05 9.71
N GLU A 324 0.07 4.41 8.75
CA GLU A 324 -0.58 5.72 8.69
C GLU A 324 -1.43 5.98 9.94
N SER A 325 -2.13 4.95 10.41
CA SER A 325 -2.94 5.04 11.64
C SER A 325 -2.12 5.24 12.93
N ALA A 326 -0.89 4.74 12.96
CA ALA A 326 -0.01 4.84 14.12
C ALA A 326 0.71 6.19 14.23
N GLY A 327 0.80 6.95 13.13
CA GLY A 327 1.59 8.19 13.02
C GLY A 327 0.84 9.50 13.25
N SER A 328 -0.49 9.50 13.37
CA SER A 328 -1.26 10.74 13.49
C SER A 328 -2.31 10.68 14.61
N GLU A 329 -2.32 11.67 15.52
CA GLU A 329 -3.44 11.92 16.44
C GLU A 329 -4.75 12.27 15.69
N SER A 330 -4.65 12.61 14.39
CA SER A 330 -5.78 12.84 13.48
C SER A 330 -6.23 11.59 12.70
N ALA A 331 -5.66 10.42 12.95
CA ALA A 331 -5.97 9.17 12.26
C ALA A 331 -7.43 8.70 12.40
N ALA A 332 -8.17 9.23 13.39
CA ALA A 332 -9.62 8.99 13.51
C ALA A 332 -10.41 9.49 12.29
N ASN A 333 -9.91 10.54 11.58
CA ASN A 333 -10.58 11.10 10.40
C ASN A 333 -10.16 10.44 9.07
N ILE A 334 -9.01 9.76 9.00
CA ILE A 334 -8.52 9.10 7.78
C ILE A 334 -9.09 7.68 7.64
N LYS A 335 -9.47 7.05 8.76
CA LYS A 335 -10.13 5.73 8.77
C LYS A 335 -11.43 5.64 7.95
N SER A 336 -12.02 6.78 7.58
CA SER A 336 -13.29 6.82 6.82
C SER A 336 -13.15 6.48 5.33
N HIS A 337 -11.93 6.44 4.76
CA HIS A 337 -11.75 6.40 3.30
C HIS A 337 -11.39 5.02 2.71
N HIS A 338 -10.83 4.09 3.49
CA HIS A 338 -10.35 2.81 2.98
C HIS A 338 -11.04 1.56 3.57
N ASN A 339 -11.66 1.68 4.74
CA ASN A 339 -12.45 0.61 5.36
C ASN A 339 -13.85 1.13 5.68
N VAL A 340 -14.81 0.24 5.85
CA VAL A 340 -16.17 0.61 6.29
C VAL A 340 -16.07 1.20 7.70
N GLY A 341 -15.65 2.48 7.75
CA GLY A 341 -15.36 3.20 9.00
C GLY A 341 -16.59 3.25 9.89
N GLY A 342 -16.43 2.85 11.17
CA GLY A 342 -17.47 2.89 12.17
C GLY A 342 -18.23 1.58 12.41
N LEU A 343 -18.15 0.55 11.55
CA LEU A 343 -18.78 -0.76 11.78
C LEU A 343 -18.38 -1.41 13.11
N PRO A 344 -17.08 -1.48 13.49
CA PRO A 344 -16.68 -2.12 14.73
C PRO A 344 -17.21 -1.41 15.99
N GLU A 345 -17.33 -0.08 15.92
CA GLU A 345 -17.75 0.74 17.07
C GLU A 345 -19.27 0.64 17.31
N ILE A 346 -20.05 0.48 16.24
CA ILE A 346 -21.52 0.41 16.30
C ILE A 346 -21.97 -1.00 16.71
N LEU A 347 -21.35 -2.05 16.16
CA LEU A 347 -21.79 -3.44 16.34
C LEU A 347 -20.96 -4.24 17.37
N GLN A 348 -19.93 -3.64 17.98
CA GLN A 348 -19.06 -4.28 18.97
C GLN A 348 -18.39 -5.58 18.48
N PHE A 349 -17.99 -5.63 17.21
CA PHE A 349 -17.24 -6.76 16.67
C PHE A 349 -15.77 -6.73 17.10
N ASP A 350 -15.24 -7.92 17.37
CA ASP A 350 -13.79 -8.13 17.42
C ASP A 350 -13.26 -8.25 15.98
N LEU A 351 -12.15 -7.53 15.67
CA LEU A 351 -11.60 -7.50 14.33
C LEU A 351 -10.64 -8.67 14.07
N VAL A 352 -10.79 -9.27 12.88
CA VAL A 352 -9.87 -10.26 12.31
C VAL A 352 -9.21 -9.63 11.06
N GLU A 353 -7.92 -9.31 11.15
CA GLU A 353 -7.18 -8.55 10.12
C GLU A 353 -5.95 -9.33 9.61
N PRO A 354 -6.15 -10.41 8.84
CA PRO A 354 -5.05 -11.30 8.44
C PRO A 354 -3.96 -10.61 7.61
N PHE A 355 -4.30 -9.54 6.90
CA PHE A 355 -3.39 -8.86 5.97
C PHE A 355 -2.72 -7.62 6.55
N ARG A 356 -2.92 -7.33 7.83
CA ARG A 356 -2.37 -6.13 8.50
C ARG A 356 -0.84 -6.00 8.44
N LEU A 357 -0.13 -7.07 8.13
CA LEU A 357 1.31 -7.08 7.92
C LEU A 357 1.71 -7.13 6.45
N LEU A 358 0.76 -7.16 5.51
CA LEU A 358 1.03 -7.29 4.09
C LEU A 358 0.98 -5.97 3.35
N PHE A 359 1.90 -5.79 2.40
CA PHE A 359 1.74 -4.81 1.33
C PHE A 359 0.77 -5.33 0.25
N LYS A 360 0.27 -4.43 -0.59
CA LYS A 360 -0.70 -4.77 -1.63
C LYS A 360 -0.20 -5.79 -2.67
N ASP A 361 1.06 -5.72 -3.02
CA ASP A 361 1.74 -6.67 -3.88
C ASP A 361 1.86 -8.05 -3.22
N GLU A 362 2.13 -8.10 -1.91
CA GLU A 362 2.14 -9.35 -1.13
C GLU A 362 0.75 -9.98 -1.03
N VAL A 363 -0.32 -9.18 -0.88
CA VAL A 363 -1.70 -9.69 -0.94
C VAL A 363 -1.99 -10.34 -2.30
N ARG A 364 -1.50 -9.76 -3.39
CA ARG A 364 -1.64 -10.38 -4.73
C ARG A 364 -0.86 -11.70 -4.85
N VAL A 365 0.28 -11.82 -4.17
CA VAL A 365 1.03 -13.08 -4.09
C VAL A 365 0.23 -14.13 -3.33
N VAL A 366 -0.31 -13.77 -2.17
CA VAL A 366 -1.21 -14.64 -1.37
C VAL A 366 -2.46 -15.03 -2.17
N ALA A 367 -3.09 -14.07 -2.85
CA ALA A 367 -4.25 -14.30 -3.73
C ALA A 367 -3.96 -15.36 -4.81
N ARG A 368 -2.78 -15.29 -5.40
CA ARG A 368 -2.32 -16.28 -6.39
C ARG A 368 -2.11 -17.65 -5.76
N GLY A 369 -1.47 -17.72 -4.59
CA GLY A 369 -1.25 -18.96 -3.84
C GLY A 369 -2.55 -19.63 -3.40
N LEU A 370 -3.57 -18.85 -3.06
CA LEU A 370 -4.91 -19.35 -2.74
C LEU A 370 -5.72 -19.79 -3.97
N GLY A 371 -5.31 -19.40 -5.18
CA GLY A 371 -6.02 -19.70 -6.43
C GLY A 371 -7.16 -18.73 -6.72
N LEU A 372 -7.06 -17.46 -6.30
CA LEU A 372 -8.04 -16.45 -6.67
C LEU A 372 -8.06 -16.25 -8.20
N PRO A 373 -9.23 -16.32 -8.86
CA PRO A 373 -9.35 -16.16 -10.31
C PRO A 373 -8.74 -14.86 -10.81
N SER A 374 -8.13 -14.90 -12.01
CA SER A 374 -7.41 -13.76 -12.61
C SER A 374 -8.31 -12.56 -12.90
N ASP A 375 -9.57 -12.81 -13.23
CA ASP A 375 -10.59 -11.79 -13.48
C ASP A 375 -10.94 -10.93 -12.24
N ILE A 376 -10.61 -11.40 -11.03
CA ILE A 376 -10.67 -10.61 -9.79
C ILE A 376 -9.28 -10.11 -9.41
N ARG A 377 -8.26 -11.01 -9.44
CA ARG A 377 -6.90 -10.73 -8.95
C ARG A 377 -6.18 -9.63 -9.74
N ASP A 378 -6.33 -9.64 -11.06
CA ASP A 378 -5.56 -8.79 -11.97
C ASP A 378 -6.37 -7.57 -12.46
N ARG A 379 -7.49 -7.25 -11.79
CA ARG A 379 -8.32 -6.08 -12.09
C ARG A 379 -7.61 -4.78 -11.72
N HIS A 380 -7.88 -3.76 -12.55
CA HIS A 380 -7.55 -2.39 -12.17
C HIS A 380 -8.24 -2.00 -10.85
N PRO A 381 -7.60 -1.15 -10.03
CA PRO A 381 -8.25 -0.59 -8.85
C PRO A 381 -9.60 0.03 -9.20
N PHE A 382 -10.59 -0.20 -8.34
CA PHE A 382 -11.90 0.40 -8.45
C PHE A 382 -12.29 0.94 -7.07
N PRO A 383 -12.70 2.21 -6.99
CA PRO A 383 -12.94 2.85 -5.70
C PRO A 383 -14.19 2.32 -5.01
N GLY A 384 -14.23 2.35 -3.67
CA GLY A 384 -15.37 1.91 -2.88
C GLY A 384 -16.70 2.60 -3.25
N PRO A 385 -16.75 3.93 -3.51
CA PRO A 385 -17.94 4.62 -3.99
C PRO A 385 -18.38 4.23 -5.42
N GLY A 386 -17.62 3.41 -6.11
CA GLY A 386 -17.94 2.94 -7.46
C GLY A 386 -18.01 4.07 -8.48
N LEU A 387 -18.95 3.96 -9.40
CA LEU A 387 -19.18 4.95 -10.46
C LEU A 387 -19.70 6.29 -9.96
N ALA A 388 -20.13 6.41 -8.69
CA ALA A 388 -20.64 7.69 -8.17
C ALA A 388 -19.62 8.81 -8.23
N ILE A 389 -18.33 8.52 -8.04
CA ILE A 389 -17.22 9.50 -8.14
C ILE A 389 -16.65 9.62 -9.55
N ARG A 390 -17.27 8.95 -10.52
CA ARG A 390 -17.00 9.07 -11.95
C ARG A 390 -18.14 9.74 -12.71
N VAL A 391 -19.18 10.16 -12.01
CA VAL A 391 -20.25 11.03 -12.47
C VAL A 391 -20.12 12.37 -11.79
N LEU A 392 -19.61 13.39 -12.48
CA LEU A 392 -19.48 14.73 -11.90
C LEU A 392 -20.85 15.34 -11.61
N GLY A 393 -20.98 15.94 -10.42
CA GLY A 393 -22.25 16.51 -9.98
C GLY A 393 -23.25 15.45 -9.50
N GLU A 394 -24.54 15.65 -9.71
CA GLU A 394 -25.59 14.77 -9.21
C GLU A 394 -25.54 13.37 -9.84
N VAL A 395 -25.62 12.34 -8.99
CA VAL A 395 -25.65 10.92 -9.40
C VAL A 395 -27.09 10.48 -9.60
N THR A 396 -27.41 10.07 -10.83
CA THR A 396 -28.72 9.47 -11.17
C THR A 396 -28.53 8.11 -11.84
N PRO A 397 -29.53 7.20 -11.83
CA PRO A 397 -29.43 5.92 -12.51
C PRO A 397 -29.01 6.05 -13.98
N GLU A 398 -29.59 7.02 -14.70
CA GLU A 398 -29.32 7.26 -16.12
C GLU A 398 -27.85 7.70 -16.35
N ARG A 399 -27.33 8.60 -15.50
CA ARG A 399 -25.95 9.05 -15.59
C ARG A 399 -24.95 7.96 -15.23
N VAL A 400 -25.29 7.13 -14.26
CA VAL A 400 -24.46 5.98 -13.88
C VAL A 400 -24.43 4.97 -15.03
N GLU A 401 -25.53 4.74 -15.70
CA GLU A 401 -25.58 3.84 -16.86
C GLU A 401 -24.71 4.37 -18.01
N LEU A 402 -24.75 5.68 -18.30
CA LEU A 402 -23.86 6.29 -19.30
C LEU A 402 -22.38 6.15 -18.91
N ALA A 403 -22.03 6.38 -17.65
CA ALA A 403 -20.67 6.20 -17.16
C ALA A 403 -20.22 4.74 -17.22
N ARG A 404 -21.13 3.80 -16.91
CA ARG A 404 -20.91 2.35 -16.98
C ARG A 404 -20.61 1.87 -18.40
N GLU A 405 -21.42 2.30 -19.36
CA GLU A 405 -21.20 1.96 -20.76
C GLU A 405 -19.93 2.59 -21.34
N ALA A 406 -19.64 3.83 -20.98
CA ALA A 406 -18.39 4.47 -21.36
C ALA A 406 -17.16 3.74 -20.78
N ASP A 407 -17.21 3.35 -19.50
CA ASP A 407 -16.13 2.58 -18.84
C ASP A 407 -15.98 1.19 -19.49
N ARG A 408 -17.10 0.51 -19.82
CA ARG A 408 -17.09 -0.78 -20.53
C ARG A 408 -16.36 -0.69 -21.85
N ILE A 409 -16.76 0.26 -22.71
CA ILE A 409 -16.16 0.45 -24.04
C ILE A 409 -14.67 0.76 -23.93
N PHE A 410 -14.28 1.60 -22.96
CA PHE A 410 -12.89 1.95 -22.76
C PHE A 410 -12.05 0.74 -22.30
N VAL A 411 -12.52 0.01 -21.31
CA VAL A 411 -11.82 -1.17 -20.78
C VAL A 411 -11.73 -2.29 -21.81
N GLU A 412 -12.79 -2.53 -22.58
CA GLU A 412 -12.78 -3.50 -23.69
C GLU A 412 -11.74 -3.11 -24.76
N GLY A 413 -11.71 -1.85 -25.20
CA GLY A 413 -10.72 -1.39 -26.16
C GLY A 413 -9.27 -1.55 -25.68
N LEU A 414 -9.02 -1.30 -24.39
CA LEU A 414 -7.71 -1.55 -23.79
C LEU A 414 -7.36 -3.04 -23.75
N ARG A 415 -8.32 -3.92 -23.48
CA ARG A 415 -8.10 -5.38 -23.47
C ARG A 415 -7.83 -5.92 -24.86
N GLU A 416 -8.65 -5.56 -25.84
CA GLU A 416 -8.53 -5.97 -27.23
C GLU A 416 -7.20 -5.53 -27.86
N SER A 417 -6.69 -4.36 -27.48
CA SER A 417 -5.40 -3.82 -27.93
C SER A 417 -4.19 -4.27 -27.12
N GLY A 418 -4.37 -5.01 -26.01
CA GLY A 418 -3.29 -5.45 -25.11
C GLY A 418 -2.69 -4.31 -24.25
N TRP A 419 -3.39 -3.18 -24.12
CA TRP A 419 -2.97 -2.07 -23.27
C TRP A 419 -3.47 -2.19 -21.81
N TYR A 420 -4.45 -3.04 -21.55
CA TYR A 420 -5.02 -3.19 -20.18
C TYR A 420 -3.95 -3.48 -19.14
N ASP A 421 -3.06 -4.43 -19.39
CA ASP A 421 -2.01 -4.84 -18.46
C ASP A 421 -0.80 -3.87 -18.42
N ARG A 422 -0.76 -2.87 -19.32
CA ARG A 422 0.30 -1.87 -19.40
C ARG A 422 0.00 -0.61 -18.61
N VAL A 423 -1.25 -0.40 -18.24
CA VAL A 423 -1.70 0.73 -17.43
C VAL A 423 -2.08 0.28 -16.04
N TRP A 424 -1.79 1.10 -15.04
CA TRP A 424 -2.10 0.80 -13.65
C TRP A 424 -3.60 0.91 -13.36
N GLN A 425 -4.26 1.93 -13.94
CA GLN A 425 -5.70 2.15 -13.86
C GLN A 425 -6.20 2.88 -15.10
N ALA A 426 -7.39 2.49 -15.56
CA ALA A 426 -8.14 3.16 -16.60
C ALA A 426 -9.58 3.39 -16.16
N LEU A 427 -10.14 4.56 -16.47
CA LEU A 427 -11.48 4.98 -16.05
C LEU A 427 -12.08 5.96 -17.06
N ALA A 428 -13.40 5.90 -17.19
CA ALA A 428 -14.21 6.88 -17.92
C ALA A 428 -14.99 7.72 -16.90
N ILE A 429 -14.98 9.06 -17.09
CA ILE A 429 -15.64 10.03 -16.23
C ILE A 429 -16.74 10.72 -17.02
N LEU A 430 -17.97 10.66 -16.55
CA LEU A 430 -19.08 11.41 -17.14
C LEU A 430 -19.06 12.85 -16.64
N ILE A 431 -18.95 13.76 -17.59
CA ILE A 431 -19.06 15.21 -17.36
C ILE A 431 -20.42 15.65 -17.91
N PRO A 432 -21.42 15.91 -17.06
CA PRO A 432 -22.80 16.22 -17.50
C PRO A 432 -22.92 17.64 -18.04
N VAL A 433 -22.10 17.96 -19.04
CA VAL A 433 -22.10 19.22 -19.78
C VAL A 433 -22.52 18.96 -21.21
N ARG A 434 -23.67 19.52 -21.61
CA ARG A 434 -24.20 19.33 -22.93
C ARG A 434 -23.37 20.07 -23.97
N THR A 435 -22.77 19.33 -24.88
CA THR A 435 -21.99 19.88 -26.00
C THR A 435 -22.72 19.66 -27.31
N VAL A 436 -22.53 20.59 -28.26
CA VAL A 436 -23.10 20.47 -29.61
C VAL A 436 -22.27 19.54 -30.47
N GLY A 437 -22.93 18.64 -31.15
CA GLY A 437 -22.42 17.79 -32.22
C GLY A 437 -23.29 17.88 -33.45
N VAL A 438 -22.91 17.17 -34.51
CA VAL A 438 -23.67 17.03 -35.74
C VAL A 438 -23.86 15.55 -36.03
N ALA A 439 -25.08 15.11 -36.28
CA ALA A 439 -25.40 13.76 -36.74
C ALA A 439 -26.25 13.85 -38.01
N GLY A 440 -25.64 13.50 -39.14
CA GLY A 440 -26.22 13.85 -40.46
C GLY A 440 -26.27 15.36 -40.61
N ASP A 441 -27.43 15.89 -40.97
CA ASP A 441 -27.66 17.33 -41.15
C ASP A 441 -28.29 18.02 -39.94
N GLU A 442 -28.43 17.30 -38.80
CA GLU A 442 -29.09 17.83 -37.61
C GLU A 442 -28.08 18.12 -36.48
N ARG A 443 -28.35 19.18 -35.68
CA ARG A 443 -27.63 19.45 -34.45
C ARG A 443 -28.07 18.48 -33.37
N ARG A 444 -27.07 17.86 -32.74
CA ARG A 444 -27.25 16.96 -31.62
C ARG A 444 -26.55 17.50 -30.39
N TYR A 445 -27.14 17.28 -29.22
CA TYR A 445 -26.54 17.63 -27.94
C TYR A 445 -26.32 16.38 -27.14
N GLY A 446 -25.08 16.16 -26.67
CA GLY A 446 -24.69 15.03 -25.84
C GLY A 446 -23.73 15.45 -24.76
N ASP A 447 -23.61 14.59 -23.77
CA ASP A 447 -22.70 14.78 -22.65
C ASP A 447 -21.24 14.54 -23.05
N VAL A 448 -20.30 14.98 -22.21
CA VAL A 448 -18.86 14.77 -22.39
C VAL A 448 -18.40 13.60 -21.54
N VAL A 449 -17.54 12.74 -22.10
CA VAL A 449 -16.82 11.73 -21.36
C VAL A 449 -15.32 12.03 -21.39
N ALA A 450 -14.68 12.07 -20.22
CA ALA A 450 -13.23 12.10 -20.12
C ALA A 450 -12.70 10.68 -19.92
N LEU A 451 -11.75 10.29 -20.77
CA LEU A 451 -10.99 9.05 -20.60
C LEU A 451 -9.70 9.36 -19.85
N ARG A 452 -9.36 8.55 -18.88
CA ARG A 452 -8.12 8.65 -18.13
C ARG A 452 -7.49 7.27 -17.99
N ALA A 453 -6.25 7.14 -18.44
CA ALA A 453 -5.42 5.98 -18.15
C ALA A 453 -4.10 6.48 -17.56
N VAL A 454 -3.62 5.81 -16.52
CA VAL A 454 -2.40 6.20 -15.81
C VAL A 454 -1.46 5.02 -15.66
N THR A 455 -0.16 5.34 -15.65
CA THR A 455 0.91 4.43 -15.24
C THR A 455 1.38 4.82 -13.84
N SER A 456 1.59 3.86 -12.97
CA SER A 456 2.06 4.05 -11.61
C SER A 456 2.70 2.76 -11.10
N VAL A 457 3.49 2.84 -10.03
CA VAL A 457 4.03 1.69 -9.32
C VAL A 457 3.20 1.41 -8.04
N ASP A 458 2.82 2.46 -7.35
CA ASP A 458 2.22 2.38 -5.99
C ASP A 458 0.93 3.21 -5.81
N GLY A 459 0.53 3.97 -6.84
CA GLY A 459 -0.61 4.88 -6.79
C GLY A 459 -0.33 6.21 -6.07
N MET A 460 0.83 6.39 -5.45
CA MET A 460 1.21 7.66 -4.79
C MET A 460 1.55 8.72 -5.82
N THR A 461 2.34 8.35 -6.82
CA THR A 461 2.62 9.15 -8.01
C THR A 461 2.11 8.44 -9.24
N ALA A 462 1.61 9.18 -10.22
CA ALA A 462 1.14 8.62 -11.48
C ALA A 462 1.38 9.58 -12.64
N ASP A 463 1.72 9.02 -13.78
CA ASP A 463 1.76 9.76 -15.04
C ASP A 463 0.64 9.27 -15.97
N TRP A 464 0.14 10.13 -16.86
CA TRP A 464 -0.86 9.72 -17.82
C TRP A 464 -0.26 8.74 -18.84
N ALA A 465 -1.00 7.71 -19.20
CA ALA A 465 -0.56 6.72 -20.17
C ALA A 465 -0.64 7.30 -21.60
N ARG A 466 0.44 7.17 -22.37
CA ARG A 466 0.47 7.59 -23.78
C ARG A 466 -0.09 6.46 -24.64
N LEU A 467 -1.42 6.36 -24.66
CA LEU A 467 -2.08 5.41 -25.54
C LEU A 467 -1.85 5.80 -27.01
N PRO A 468 -1.78 4.84 -27.94
CA PRO A 468 -1.71 5.14 -29.36
C PRO A 468 -2.90 5.99 -29.82
N ASP A 469 -2.65 6.98 -30.68
CA ASP A 469 -3.69 7.88 -31.17
C ASP A 469 -4.81 7.12 -31.88
N GLU A 470 -4.46 6.06 -32.61
CA GLU A 470 -5.42 5.20 -33.34
C GLU A 470 -6.35 4.47 -32.37
N LEU A 471 -5.83 4.04 -31.20
CA LEU A 471 -6.63 3.38 -30.17
C LEU A 471 -7.61 4.37 -29.51
N VAL A 472 -7.14 5.58 -29.19
CA VAL A 472 -7.99 6.63 -28.60
C VAL A 472 -9.09 7.04 -29.58
N ASP A 473 -8.77 7.17 -30.89
CA ASP A 473 -9.71 7.49 -31.94
C ASP A 473 -10.75 6.36 -32.13
N GLU A 474 -10.33 5.10 -32.15
CA GLU A 474 -11.22 3.94 -32.23
C GLU A 474 -12.21 3.88 -31.06
N ILE A 475 -11.71 4.02 -29.82
CA ILE A 475 -12.54 4.04 -28.60
C ILE A 475 -13.52 5.21 -28.66
N SER A 476 -13.06 6.40 -29.04
CA SER A 476 -13.91 7.59 -29.15
C SER A 476 -15.04 7.40 -30.19
N ARG A 477 -14.71 6.86 -31.37
CA ARG A 477 -15.70 6.56 -32.41
C ARG A 477 -16.70 5.48 -32.00
N ARG A 478 -16.20 4.43 -31.33
CA ARG A 478 -17.05 3.37 -30.79
C ARG A 478 -18.00 3.93 -29.74
N MET A 479 -17.50 4.75 -28.81
CA MET A 479 -18.29 5.34 -27.74
C MET A 479 -19.41 6.23 -28.24
N THR A 480 -19.10 7.16 -29.15
CA THR A 480 -20.11 8.07 -29.72
C THR A 480 -21.13 7.38 -30.63
N ARG A 481 -20.78 6.21 -31.18
CA ARG A 481 -21.68 5.39 -32.00
C ARG A 481 -22.60 4.51 -31.16
N GLU A 482 -22.06 3.86 -30.11
CA GLU A 482 -22.81 2.88 -29.32
C GLU A 482 -23.64 3.57 -28.21
N VAL A 483 -23.18 4.74 -27.70
CA VAL A 483 -23.86 5.51 -26.66
C VAL A 483 -24.24 6.88 -27.20
N PRO A 484 -25.45 6.97 -27.81
CA PRO A 484 -25.90 8.19 -28.47
C PRO A 484 -25.93 9.44 -27.58
N GLU A 485 -26.08 9.32 -26.31
CA GLU A 485 -26.09 10.41 -25.32
C GLU A 485 -24.71 11.05 -25.12
N ILE A 486 -23.63 10.37 -25.50
CA ILE A 486 -22.26 10.89 -25.46
C ILE A 486 -21.99 11.67 -26.76
N GLY A 487 -21.78 12.97 -26.61
CA GLY A 487 -21.52 13.88 -27.76
C GLY A 487 -20.04 14.18 -27.96
N ARG A 488 -19.19 13.93 -26.96
CA ARG A 488 -17.77 14.26 -27.04
C ARG A 488 -16.95 13.40 -26.09
N VAL A 489 -15.78 12.97 -26.58
CA VAL A 489 -14.77 12.26 -25.79
C VAL A 489 -13.52 13.13 -25.69
N VAL A 490 -12.93 13.24 -24.50
CA VAL A 490 -11.66 13.93 -24.24
C VAL A 490 -10.71 12.98 -23.50
N TYR A 491 -9.41 13.23 -23.57
CA TYR A 491 -8.41 12.43 -22.87
C TYR A 491 -7.68 13.31 -21.84
N ASP A 492 -7.64 12.86 -20.57
CA ASP A 492 -6.97 13.57 -19.48
C ASP A 492 -5.48 13.25 -19.46
N VAL A 493 -4.65 14.29 -19.63
CA VAL A 493 -3.18 14.25 -19.71
C VAL A 493 -2.49 14.74 -18.42
N SER A 494 -3.22 14.82 -17.31
CA SER A 494 -2.70 15.35 -16.03
C SER A 494 -1.94 14.28 -15.24
N SER A 495 -0.77 14.64 -14.71
CA SER A 495 0.02 13.79 -13.81
C SER A 495 -0.44 13.94 -12.36
N LYS A 496 -0.15 12.95 -11.52
CA LYS A 496 -0.29 13.03 -10.06
C LYS A 496 1.10 13.07 -9.40
N PRO A 497 1.48 14.14 -8.66
CA PRO A 497 0.77 15.42 -8.55
C PRO A 497 0.79 16.24 -9.85
N PRO A 498 0.03 17.36 -10.02
CA PRO A 498 -0.86 17.95 -9.02
C PRO A 498 -2.28 17.36 -9.01
N ALA A 499 -2.69 16.63 -10.07
CA ALA A 499 -4.01 15.99 -10.10
C ALA A 499 -4.04 14.72 -9.22
N THR A 500 -5.25 14.20 -8.98
CA THR A 500 -5.49 12.87 -8.41
C THR A 500 -5.70 11.85 -9.55
N ILE A 501 -5.79 10.54 -9.24
CA ILE A 501 -6.11 9.53 -10.25
C ILE A 501 -7.60 9.57 -10.56
N GLU A 502 -8.46 9.43 -9.55
CA GLU A 502 -9.90 9.70 -9.69
C GLU A 502 -10.13 11.21 -9.70
N TRP A 503 -11.23 11.66 -10.32
CA TRP A 503 -11.53 13.10 -10.43
C TRP A 503 -12.31 13.65 -9.23
N GLU A 504 -13.10 12.79 -8.58
CA GLU A 504 -13.82 13.10 -7.34
C GLU A 504 -13.39 12.20 -6.18
#